data_1989c2caedc07c415d4f958039a5d3f3
#
_entry.id   1989c2caedc07c415d4f958039a5d3f3
#
_cell.length_a   1.000
_cell.length_b   1.000
_cell.length_c   1.000
_cell.angle_alpha   90.00
_cell.angle_beta   90.00
_cell.angle_gamma   90.00
#
_symmetry.space_group_name_H-M   'P 1'
#
loop_
_entity.id
_entity.type
_entity.pdbx_description
1 polymer ?
#
loop_
_entity_poly.entity_id
_entity_poly.type
_entity_poly.pdbx_seq_one_letter_code
_entity_poly.pdbx_strand_id
1 'polypeptide(L)'
;MKSSIRGYGSGLLLLGLLAVPVLGESVLAKAKRAPIRPEQEHALIQGHKSWLKSSYGKRRSAMDRTLVCVDTAESKHDLKTCRKQWKAARRALRQEHHAYMNQVREQAGLPIR
;
A
#
# COMPACT_ATOMS: atom_id res chain seq x y z
N MET A 1 34.68 -39.58 -19.17
CA MET A 1 34.58 -39.26 -19.30
C MET A 1 34.34 -38.58 -19.85
N LYS A 2 34.31 -38.11 -20.07
CA LYS A 2 34.03 -37.60 -20.68
C LYS A 2 32.93 -37.16 -20.87
N SER A 3 32.31 -37.51 -20.86
CA SER A 3 31.06 -37.42 -21.03
C SER A 3 30.55 -36.35 -20.39
N SER A 4 30.79 -36.29 -19.31
CA SER A 4 30.32 -35.29 -18.57
C SER A 4 30.44 -34.06 -19.23
N ILE A 5 31.34 -34.00 -19.88
CA ILE A 5 31.59 -32.83 -20.45
C ILE A 5 30.46 -32.36 -21.08
N ARG A 6 29.78 -33.20 -21.68
CA ARG A 6 28.76 -32.79 -22.34
C ARG A 6 27.85 -32.13 -21.61
N GLY A 7 27.70 -32.38 -20.48
CA GLY A 7 26.71 -31.75 -19.73
C GLY A 7 26.94 -30.30 -19.71
N TYR A 8 28.12 -30.00 -19.98
CA TYR A 8 28.43 -28.67 -19.93
C TYR A 8 27.65 -27.83 -20.77
N GLY A 9 27.57 -28.09 -21.91
CA GLY A 9 26.86 -27.25 -22.80
C GLY A 9 25.44 -27.14 -22.36
N SER A 10 24.94 -28.23 -21.86
CA SER A 10 23.56 -28.21 -21.43
C SER A 10 23.39 -27.24 -20.30
N GLY A 11 24.29 -27.22 -19.39
CA GLY A 11 24.18 -26.33 -18.27
C GLY A 11 24.10 -24.90 -18.70
N LEU A 12 24.89 -24.58 -19.68
CA LEU A 12 24.90 -23.21 -20.15
C LEU A 12 23.55 -22.85 -20.73
N LEU A 13 22.99 -23.77 -21.46
CA LEU A 13 21.71 -23.51 -22.09
C LEU A 13 20.65 -23.29 -21.03
N LEU A 14 20.75 -24.05 -19.97
CA LEU A 14 19.76 -23.90 -18.91
C LEU A 14 19.85 -22.53 -18.28
N LEU A 15 21.05 -22.01 -18.12
CA LEU A 15 21.22 -20.72 -17.54
C LEU A 15 20.56 -19.64 -18.42
N GLY A 16 20.73 -19.79 -19.71
CA GLY A 16 20.11 -18.85 -20.61
C GLY A 16 18.60 -18.88 -20.52
N LEU A 17 18.06 -20.08 -20.41
CA LEU A 17 16.64 -20.23 -20.36
C LEU A 17 16.07 -19.60 -19.07
N LEU A 18 16.81 -19.72 -17.99
CA LEU A 18 16.35 -19.16 -16.74
C LEU A 18 16.28 -17.64 -16.82
N ALA A 19 17.21 -17.05 -17.49
CA ALA A 19 17.21 -15.61 -17.61
C ALA A 19 15.97 -15.10 -18.36
N VAL A 20 15.59 -15.80 -19.39
CA VAL A 20 14.44 -15.40 -20.20
C VAL A 20 13.15 -15.38 -19.39
N PRO A 21 12.83 -16.42 -18.60
CA PRO A 21 11.63 -16.41 -17.80
C PRO A 21 11.56 -15.24 -16.82
N VAL A 22 12.69 -14.85 -16.26
CA VAL A 22 12.71 -13.75 -15.30
C VAL A 22 12.27 -12.46 -15.97
N LEU A 23 12.79 -12.18 -17.15
CA LEU A 23 12.39 -11.00 -17.88
C LEU A 23 10.92 -11.06 -18.27
N GLY A 24 10.47 -12.24 -18.65
CA GLY A 24 9.09 -12.45 -19.01
C GLY A 24 8.16 -12.16 -17.83
N GLU A 25 8.58 -12.53 -16.64
CA GLU A 25 7.75 -12.29 -15.47
C GLU A 25 7.59 -10.80 -15.22
N SER A 26 8.64 -10.01 -15.37
CA SER A 26 8.54 -8.58 -15.16
C SER A 26 7.56 -7.95 -16.16
N VAL A 27 7.63 -8.33 -17.40
CA VAL A 27 6.75 -7.82 -18.42
C VAL A 27 5.32 -8.26 -18.14
N LEU A 28 5.13 -9.52 -17.78
CA LEU A 28 3.82 -10.05 -17.50
C LEU A 28 3.20 -9.39 -16.27
N ALA A 29 3.99 -9.09 -15.26
CA ALA A 29 3.49 -8.43 -14.08
C ALA A 29 2.90 -7.07 -14.41
N LYS A 30 3.53 -6.33 -15.32
CA LYS A 30 2.99 -5.05 -15.77
C LYS A 30 1.75 -5.26 -16.62
N ALA A 31 1.78 -6.26 -17.49
CA ALA A 31 0.67 -6.55 -18.37
C ALA A 31 -0.55 -7.06 -17.62
N LYS A 32 -0.34 -7.69 -16.44
CA LYS A 32 -1.44 -8.22 -15.66
C LYS A 32 -2.23 -7.15 -14.95
N ARG A 33 -1.74 -5.94 -14.89
CA ARG A 33 -2.51 -4.88 -14.31
C ARG A 33 -3.57 -4.50 -15.31
N ALA A 34 -4.66 -5.23 -15.25
CA ALA A 34 -5.78 -4.94 -16.11
C ALA A 34 -6.31 -3.54 -15.82
N PRO A 35 -6.79 -2.83 -16.82
CA PRO A 35 -7.41 -1.54 -16.60
C PRO A 35 -8.62 -1.73 -15.70
N ILE A 36 -8.85 -0.74 -14.84
CA ILE A 36 -9.98 -0.76 -13.92
C ILE A 36 -11.25 -0.52 -14.74
N ARG A 37 -12.23 -1.36 -14.55
CA ARG A 37 -13.50 -1.19 -15.23
C ARG A 37 -14.31 -0.05 -14.61
N PRO A 38 -15.22 0.57 -15.36
CA PRO A 38 -15.99 1.70 -14.83
C PRO A 38 -16.73 1.42 -13.54
N GLU A 39 -17.31 0.23 -13.38
CA GLU A 39 -18.02 -0.12 -12.16
C GLU A 39 -17.07 -0.29 -10.99
N GLN A 40 -15.85 -0.75 -11.24
CA GLN A 40 -14.82 -0.86 -10.19
C GLN A 40 -14.33 0.52 -9.77
N GLU A 41 -14.16 1.42 -10.74
CA GLU A 41 -13.77 2.79 -10.44
C GLU A 41 -14.85 3.46 -9.61
N HIS A 42 -16.11 3.27 -9.98
CA HIS A 42 -17.23 3.80 -9.21
C HIS A 42 -17.21 3.29 -7.77
N ALA A 43 -16.97 2.00 -7.59
CA ALA A 43 -16.88 1.40 -6.25
C ALA A 43 -15.75 2.04 -5.42
N LEU A 44 -14.59 2.30 -6.03
CA LEU A 44 -13.48 2.95 -5.35
C LEU A 44 -13.84 4.37 -4.94
N ILE A 45 -14.47 5.11 -5.83
CA ILE A 45 -14.89 6.48 -5.53
C ILE A 45 -15.89 6.50 -4.37
N GLN A 46 -16.90 5.63 -4.42
CA GLN A 46 -17.88 5.54 -3.35
C GLN A 46 -17.22 5.11 -2.03
N GLY A 47 -16.25 4.20 -2.10
CA GLY A 47 -15.50 3.79 -0.92
C GLY A 47 -14.73 4.94 -0.29
N HIS A 48 -14.05 5.75 -1.10
CA HIS A 48 -13.33 6.93 -0.61
C HIS A 48 -14.30 7.93 0.02
N LYS A 49 -15.43 8.19 -0.62
CA LYS A 49 -16.42 9.10 -0.08
C LYS A 49 -16.95 8.62 1.27
N SER A 50 -17.27 7.34 1.36
CA SER A 50 -17.77 6.75 2.60
C SER A 50 -16.73 6.84 3.70
N TRP A 51 -15.47 6.55 3.38
CA TRP A 51 -14.38 6.67 4.36
C TRP A 51 -14.24 8.09 4.85
N LEU A 52 -14.20 9.07 3.93
CA LEU A 52 -14.05 10.48 4.31
C LEU A 52 -15.16 10.93 5.23
N LYS A 53 -16.40 10.50 4.95
CA LYS A 53 -17.53 10.88 5.79
C LYS A 53 -17.49 10.18 7.14
N SER A 54 -17.26 8.88 7.16
CA SER A 54 -17.28 8.13 8.41
C SER A 54 -16.10 8.44 9.32
N SER A 55 -14.95 8.80 8.75
CA SER A 55 -13.74 9.11 9.51
C SER A 55 -13.64 10.57 9.93
N TYR A 56 -14.57 11.41 9.49
CA TYR A 56 -14.51 12.85 9.77
C TYR A 56 -14.42 13.14 11.26
N GLY A 57 -15.27 12.52 12.06
CA GLY A 57 -15.29 12.70 13.50
C GLY A 57 -13.97 12.30 14.15
N LYS A 58 -13.37 11.20 13.71
CA LYS A 58 -12.09 10.74 14.24
C LYS A 58 -10.98 11.73 13.91
N ARG A 59 -10.97 12.24 12.67
CA ARG A 59 -9.96 13.20 12.25
C ARG A 59 -10.10 14.51 13.01
N ARG A 60 -11.31 14.98 13.16
CA ARG A 60 -11.59 16.20 13.91
C ARG A 60 -11.19 16.06 15.35
N SER A 61 -11.53 14.93 15.97
CA SER A 61 -11.19 14.64 17.36
C SER A 61 -9.66 14.63 17.55
N ALA A 62 -8.92 14.05 16.62
CA ALA A 62 -7.47 14.03 16.68
C ALA A 62 -6.88 15.44 16.57
N MET A 63 -7.45 16.26 15.70
CA MET A 63 -7.03 17.67 15.55
C MET A 63 -7.33 18.47 16.81
N ASP A 64 -8.50 18.28 17.40
CA ASP A 64 -8.89 18.98 18.61
C ASP A 64 -7.97 18.61 19.78
N ARG A 65 -7.63 17.34 19.93
CA ARG A 65 -6.70 16.90 20.97
C ARG A 65 -5.32 17.51 20.76
N THR A 66 -4.88 17.60 19.50
CA THR A 66 -3.60 18.21 19.20
C THR A 66 -3.60 19.71 19.54
N LEU A 67 -4.69 20.39 19.23
CA LEU A 67 -4.82 21.80 19.54
C LEU A 67 -4.75 22.04 21.04
N VAL A 68 -5.47 21.25 21.83
CA VAL A 68 -5.42 21.34 23.29
C VAL A 68 -3.99 21.07 23.80
N CYS A 69 -3.34 20.08 23.25
CA CYS A 69 -1.95 19.76 23.62
C CYS A 69 -1.04 20.95 23.36
N VAL A 70 -1.15 21.56 22.19
CA VAL A 70 -0.32 22.70 21.81
C VAL A 70 -0.62 23.92 22.69
N ASP A 71 -1.89 24.17 22.96
CA ASP A 71 -2.29 25.32 23.77
C ASP A 71 -1.81 25.21 25.21
N THR A 72 -1.66 23.99 25.72
CA THR A 72 -1.21 23.78 27.09
C THR A 72 0.30 23.56 27.18
N ALA A 73 1.00 23.47 26.06
CA ALA A 73 2.44 23.24 26.04
C ALA A 73 3.18 24.47 26.58
N GLU A 74 4.15 24.22 27.44
CA GLU A 74 4.94 25.31 28.04
C GLU A 74 6.44 25.20 27.70
N SER A 75 6.83 24.20 26.93
CA SER A 75 8.23 24.00 26.57
C SER A 75 8.35 23.40 25.17
N LYS A 76 9.57 23.44 24.63
CA LYS A 76 9.84 22.80 23.34
C LYS A 76 9.62 21.29 23.45
N HIS A 77 9.91 20.73 24.60
CA HIS A 77 9.71 19.30 24.84
C HIS A 77 8.22 18.96 24.76
N ASP A 78 7.38 19.80 25.36
CA ASP A 78 5.93 19.61 25.30
C ASP A 78 5.41 19.67 23.87
N LEU A 79 5.87 20.65 23.09
CA LEU A 79 5.50 20.76 21.69
C LEU A 79 5.94 19.52 20.90
N LYS A 80 7.13 19.00 21.21
CA LYS A 80 7.61 17.80 20.53
C LYS A 80 6.70 16.60 20.84
N THR A 81 6.26 16.49 22.08
CA THR A 81 5.31 15.46 22.50
C THR A 81 3.99 15.59 21.73
N CYS A 82 3.47 16.80 21.61
CA CYS A 82 2.23 17.05 20.84
C CYS A 82 2.40 16.62 19.38
N ARG A 83 3.54 16.92 18.77
CA ARG A 83 3.81 16.52 17.39
C ARG A 83 3.86 15.01 17.23
N LYS A 84 4.47 14.32 18.21
CA LYS A 84 4.52 12.85 18.17
C LYS A 84 3.13 12.25 18.28
N GLN A 85 2.29 12.80 19.15
CA GLN A 85 0.91 12.34 19.30
C GLN A 85 0.12 12.55 18.01
N TRP A 86 0.29 13.69 17.38
CA TRP A 86 -0.36 13.99 16.11
C TRP A 86 0.07 13.03 15.01
N LYS A 87 1.37 12.75 14.90
CA LYS A 87 1.90 11.80 13.92
C LYS A 87 1.34 10.41 14.14
N ALA A 88 1.24 9.99 15.40
CA ALA A 88 0.69 8.67 15.74
C ALA A 88 -0.78 8.57 15.35
N ALA A 89 -1.56 9.61 15.64
CA ALA A 89 -2.97 9.66 15.27
C ALA A 89 -3.17 9.60 13.76
N ARG A 90 -2.35 10.35 13.01
CA ARG A 90 -2.42 10.33 11.56
C ARG A 90 -2.03 8.97 10.99
N ARG A 91 -1.03 8.34 11.57
CA ARG A 91 -0.60 7.00 11.13
C ARG A 91 -1.74 5.99 11.35
N ALA A 92 -2.37 6.03 12.50
CA ALA A 92 -3.49 5.14 12.80
C ALA A 92 -4.63 5.33 11.80
N LEU A 93 -4.97 6.58 11.48
CA LEU A 93 -6.01 6.89 10.50
C LEU A 93 -5.65 6.40 9.10
N ARG A 94 -4.37 6.53 8.72
CA ARG A 94 -3.92 6.01 7.42
C ARG A 94 -4.03 4.49 7.35
N GLN A 95 -3.70 3.81 8.43
CA GLN A 95 -3.81 2.35 8.50
C GLN A 95 -5.26 1.91 8.40
N GLU A 96 -6.15 2.60 9.10
CA GLU A 96 -7.58 2.31 9.02
C GLU A 96 -8.11 2.55 7.61
N HIS A 97 -7.69 3.64 6.98
CA HIS A 97 -8.10 3.97 5.61
C HIS A 97 -7.62 2.90 4.63
N HIS A 98 -6.37 2.47 4.80
CA HIS A 98 -5.79 1.43 3.94
C HIS A 98 -6.58 0.13 4.07
N ALA A 99 -6.87 -0.29 5.30
CA ALA A 99 -7.65 -1.50 5.55
C ALA A 99 -9.06 -1.40 4.97
N TYR A 100 -9.70 -0.24 5.15
CA TYR A 100 -11.03 0.00 4.61
C TYR A 100 -11.02 -0.09 3.08
N MET A 101 -10.08 0.57 2.43
CA MET A 101 -10.01 0.56 0.97
C MET A 101 -9.65 -0.81 0.41
N ASN A 102 -8.88 -1.61 1.16
CA ASN A 102 -8.61 -2.98 0.74
C ASN A 102 -9.89 -3.83 0.77
N GLN A 103 -10.79 -3.60 1.71
CA GLN A 103 -12.09 -4.27 1.71
C GLN A 103 -12.91 -3.85 0.50
N VAL A 104 -12.89 -2.56 0.18
CA VAL A 104 -13.61 -2.03 -0.99
C VAL A 104 -13.05 -2.67 -2.28
N ARG A 105 -11.73 -2.74 -2.37
CA ARG A 105 -11.07 -3.35 -3.54
C ARG A 105 -11.44 -4.82 -3.66
N GLU A 106 -11.40 -5.55 -2.56
CA GLU A 106 -11.74 -6.97 -2.56
C GLU A 106 -13.17 -7.18 -3.02
N GLN A 107 -14.10 -6.40 -2.51
CA GLN A 107 -15.51 -6.49 -2.91
C GLN A 107 -15.71 -6.13 -4.37
N ALA A 108 -14.88 -5.27 -4.92
CA ALA A 108 -14.95 -4.86 -6.31
C ALA A 108 -14.19 -5.81 -7.25
N GLY A 109 -13.57 -6.85 -6.72
CA GLY A 109 -12.80 -7.78 -7.52
C GLY A 109 -11.44 -7.24 -7.94
N LEU A 110 -10.90 -6.29 -7.19
CA LEU A 110 -9.59 -5.71 -7.43
C LEU A 110 -8.57 -6.27 -6.47
N PRO A 111 -7.29 -6.35 -6.87
CA PRO A 111 -6.26 -6.82 -5.96
C PRO A 111 -6.08 -5.83 -4.80
N ILE A 112 -5.82 -6.35 -3.63
CA ILE A 112 -5.52 -5.51 -2.46
C ILE A 112 -4.09 -5.01 -2.56
N ARG A 113 -3.77 -3.93 -1.84
CA ARG A 113 -2.46 -3.30 -1.88
C ARG A 113 -1.78 -3.33 -0.53
#